data_76895d7dbdcd75a144c0ab08c23961c9
#
_entry.id   76895d7dbdcd75a144c0ab08c23961c9
#
_cell.length_a   1.000
_cell.length_b   1.000
_cell.length_c   1.000
_cell.angle_alpha   90.00
_cell.angle_beta   90.00
_cell.angle_gamma   90.00
#
_symmetry.space_group_name_H-M   'P 1'
#
loop_
_entity.id
_entity.type
_entity.pdbx_description
1 polymer ?
#
loop_
_entity_poly.entity_id
_entity_poly.type
_entity_poly.pdbx_seq_one_letter_code
_entity_poly.pdbx_strand_id
1 'polypeptide(L)'
;MMKYWKMKLTCQSPVHIGSGDIYQKNQYVYEDDGKRAHIYFLNESKWSEFLEKEKLLDSFVSEIHRKFMHFSIYDFLNTYRRNSCQQESLKGLMEKLIDNGVLSKPETADVPYSKNSRNALNDIHTFIKDSKGRMYIPGSSLKGAFRTAILFAMIKKDRKK
;
A
#
# COMPACT_ATOMS: atom_id res chain seq x y z
N MET A 1 -41.63 -18.79 -1.60
CA MET A 1 -40.66 -19.40 -0.71
C MET A 1 -39.26 -19.07 -1.24
N MET A 2 -38.44 -18.30 -0.52
CA MET A 2 -37.07 -17.96 -0.93
C MET A 2 -36.19 -19.21 -0.76
N LYS A 3 -35.50 -19.63 -1.83
CA LYS A 3 -34.50 -20.69 -1.76
C LYS A 3 -33.14 -20.10 -1.40
N TYR A 4 -32.53 -20.56 -0.33
CA TYR A 4 -31.19 -20.18 0.11
C TYR A 4 -30.20 -21.26 -0.33
N TRP A 5 -29.06 -20.81 -0.88
CA TRP A 5 -27.96 -21.68 -1.28
C TRP A 5 -26.72 -21.33 -0.47
N LYS A 6 -26.07 -22.34 0.10
CA LYS A 6 -24.75 -22.18 0.70
C LYS A 6 -23.71 -22.48 -0.38
N MET A 7 -22.81 -21.55 -0.60
CA MET A 7 -21.68 -21.73 -1.54
C MET A 7 -20.37 -21.57 -0.79
N LYS A 8 -19.35 -22.34 -1.18
CA LYS A 8 -17.98 -22.21 -0.72
C LYS A 8 -17.17 -21.58 -1.86
N LEU A 9 -16.54 -20.44 -1.60
CA LEU A 9 -15.59 -19.81 -2.50
C LEU A 9 -14.18 -20.20 -2.08
N THR A 10 -13.37 -20.68 -3.01
CA THR A 10 -11.95 -21.00 -2.78
C THR A 10 -11.12 -20.24 -3.80
N CYS A 11 -10.26 -19.33 -3.32
CA CYS A 11 -9.33 -18.60 -4.17
C CYS A 11 -8.15 -19.53 -4.51
N GLN A 12 -7.87 -19.73 -5.80
CA GLN A 12 -6.73 -20.54 -6.28
C GLN A 12 -5.51 -19.69 -6.62
N SER A 13 -5.69 -18.39 -6.68
CA SER A 13 -4.65 -17.37 -6.91
C SER A 13 -4.92 -16.15 -6.05
N PRO A 14 -3.94 -15.27 -5.85
CA PRO A 14 -4.17 -14.00 -5.19
C PRO A 14 -5.31 -13.23 -5.87
N VAL A 15 -6.22 -12.68 -5.05
CA VAL A 15 -7.36 -11.89 -5.50
C VAL A 15 -7.21 -10.48 -4.99
N HIS A 16 -7.33 -9.49 -5.88
CA HIS A 16 -7.39 -8.09 -5.53
C HIS A 16 -8.71 -7.48 -5.99
N ILE A 17 -9.41 -6.83 -5.07
CA ILE A 17 -10.61 -6.07 -5.36
C ILE A 17 -10.37 -4.65 -4.87
N GLY A 18 -10.12 -3.74 -5.82
CA GLY A 18 -9.81 -2.34 -5.51
C GLY A 18 -10.99 -1.63 -4.83
N SER A 19 -10.68 -0.78 -3.86
CA SER A 19 -11.64 0.14 -3.27
C SER A 19 -11.91 1.35 -4.16
N GLY A 20 -11.01 1.65 -5.08
CA GLY A 20 -10.93 2.90 -5.82
C GLY A 20 -9.93 3.88 -5.22
N ASP A 21 -9.50 3.66 -3.98
CA ASP A 21 -8.51 4.50 -3.32
C ASP A 21 -7.08 4.05 -3.64
N ILE A 22 -6.17 5.00 -3.61
CA ILE A 22 -4.77 4.81 -3.96
C ILE A 22 -3.91 5.46 -2.89
N TYR A 23 -2.92 4.73 -2.36
CA TYR A 23 -1.85 5.34 -1.58
C TYR A 23 -0.82 5.97 -2.52
N GLN A 24 -0.60 7.26 -2.34
CA GLN A 24 0.41 8.01 -3.07
C GLN A 24 1.78 7.88 -2.39
N LYS A 25 2.85 8.23 -3.11
CA LYS A 25 4.25 8.13 -2.63
C LYS A 25 4.55 8.92 -1.34
N ASN A 26 3.74 9.91 -1.02
CA ASN A 26 3.84 10.70 0.22
C ASN A 26 3.02 10.12 1.39
N GLN A 27 2.43 8.95 1.24
CA GLN A 27 1.60 8.30 2.26
C GLN A 27 2.18 6.99 2.77
N TYR A 28 3.32 6.55 2.23
CA TYR A 28 4.01 5.34 2.68
C TYR A 28 5.53 5.49 2.61
N VAL A 29 6.23 4.69 3.40
CA VAL A 29 7.67 4.49 3.30
C VAL A 29 7.92 3.14 2.66
N TYR A 30 8.78 3.09 1.66
CA TYR A 30 9.21 1.86 1.00
C TYR A 30 10.69 1.63 1.32
N GLU A 31 11.00 0.47 1.84
CA GLU A 31 12.36 0.02 2.12
C GLU A 31 12.62 -1.31 1.41
N ASP A 32 13.69 -1.37 0.65
CA ASP A 32 14.16 -2.60 0.01
C ASP A 32 15.54 -2.96 0.58
N ASP A 33 15.61 -4.09 1.29
CA ASP A 33 16.85 -4.62 1.86
C ASP A 33 17.62 -5.53 0.89
N GLY A 34 17.18 -5.61 -0.36
CA GLY A 34 17.74 -6.46 -1.42
C GLY A 34 17.30 -7.93 -1.34
N LYS A 35 16.56 -8.32 -0.29
CA LYS A 35 15.97 -9.65 -0.13
C LYS A 35 14.45 -9.58 -0.10
N ARG A 36 13.93 -8.58 0.59
CA ARG A 36 12.49 -8.33 0.75
C ARG A 36 12.22 -6.84 0.73
N ALA A 37 11.08 -6.48 0.20
CA ALA A 37 10.59 -5.12 0.28
C ALA A 37 9.62 -4.98 1.46
N HIS A 38 9.72 -3.88 2.18
CA HIS A 38 8.87 -3.54 3.30
C HIS A 38 8.15 -2.22 3.03
N ILE A 39 6.86 -2.19 3.31
CA ILE A 39 6.03 -1.01 3.17
C ILE A 39 5.50 -0.63 4.56
N TYR A 40 5.61 0.64 4.91
CA TYR A 40 5.12 1.23 6.14
C TYR A 40 4.15 2.34 5.78
N PHE A 41 2.90 2.22 6.17
CA PHE A 41 1.91 3.26 5.91
C PHE A 41 1.98 4.35 6.96
N LEU A 42 1.81 5.59 6.54
CA LEU A 42 1.79 6.76 7.41
C LEU A 42 0.43 6.92 8.08
N ASN A 43 0.45 7.25 9.36
CA ASN A 43 -0.68 7.87 10.03
C ASN A 43 -0.58 9.39 9.82
N GLU A 44 -1.42 9.96 8.97
CA GLU A 44 -1.33 11.35 8.54
C GLU A 44 -1.36 12.35 9.71
N SER A 45 -2.24 12.14 10.69
CA SER A 45 -2.33 13.01 11.86
C SER A 45 -1.05 13.01 12.69
N LYS A 46 -0.53 11.82 13.00
CA LYS A 46 0.71 11.68 13.79
C LYS A 46 1.95 12.08 13.01
N TRP A 47 1.93 11.95 11.69
CA TRP A 47 2.99 12.44 10.83
C TRP A 47 3.06 13.96 10.85
N SER A 48 1.92 14.64 10.77
CA SER A 48 1.85 16.10 10.87
C SER A 48 2.36 16.59 12.25
N GLU A 49 1.93 15.95 13.35
CA GLU A 49 2.43 16.24 14.70
C GLU A 49 3.95 16.04 14.81
N PHE A 50 4.47 14.97 14.21
CA PHE A 50 5.92 14.73 14.18
C PHE A 50 6.66 15.84 13.42
N LEU A 51 6.19 16.22 12.23
CA LEU A 51 6.81 17.28 11.43
C LEU A 51 6.80 18.64 12.15
N GLU A 52 5.71 18.97 12.83
CA GLU A 52 5.62 20.22 13.64
C GLU A 52 6.57 20.18 14.82
N LYS A 53 6.58 19.09 15.60
CA LYS A 53 7.45 18.92 16.76
C LYS A 53 8.93 19.05 16.42
N GLU A 54 9.33 18.43 15.31
CA GLU A 54 10.73 18.47 14.84
C GLU A 54 11.03 19.71 13.97
N LYS A 55 10.06 20.62 13.77
CA LYS A 55 10.18 21.82 12.93
C LYS A 55 10.60 21.52 11.48
N LEU A 56 10.05 20.44 10.94
CA LEU A 56 10.39 19.90 9.62
C LEU A 56 9.36 20.22 8.54
N LEU A 57 8.23 20.84 8.88
CA LEU A 57 7.11 21.03 7.97
C LEU A 57 7.53 21.78 6.70
N ASP A 58 8.22 22.91 6.84
CA ASP A 58 8.66 23.72 5.69
C ASP A 58 9.67 22.96 4.82
N SER A 59 10.58 22.22 5.46
CA SER A 59 11.56 21.39 4.76
C SER A 59 10.88 20.25 3.99
N PHE A 60 9.86 19.63 4.59
CA PHE A 60 9.08 18.55 3.98
C PHE A 60 8.32 19.05 2.74
N VAL A 61 7.61 20.18 2.86
CA VAL A 61 6.88 20.81 1.76
C VAL A 61 7.83 21.22 0.64
N SER A 62 8.95 21.86 0.97
CA SER A 62 9.97 22.29 0.01
C SER A 62 10.57 21.10 -0.75
N GLU A 63 10.81 19.96 -0.06
CA GLU A 63 11.37 18.77 -0.66
C GLU A 63 10.37 18.08 -1.60
N ILE A 64 9.07 18.06 -1.25
CA ILE A 64 8.01 17.58 -2.13
C ILE A 64 7.96 18.43 -3.41
N HIS A 65 7.96 19.76 -3.28
CA HIS A 65 7.94 20.65 -4.43
C HIS A 65 9.17 20.46 -5.32
N ARG A 66 10.35 20.31 -4.73
CA ARG A 66 11.61 20.15 -5.46
C ARG A 66 11.72 18.84 -6.20
N LYS A 67 11.31 17.72 -5.55
CA LYS A 67 11.46 16.37 -6.12
C LYS A 67 10.23 15.88 -6.87
N PHE A 68 9.07 16.46 -6.60
CA PHE A 68 7.78 16.12 -7.21
C PHE A 68 7.59 14.61 -7.43
N MET A 69 7.71 14.11 -8.66
CA MET A 69 7.51 12.68 -9.00
C MET A 69 8.57 11.75 -8.39
N HIS A 70 9.72 12.27 -7.97
CA HIS A 70 10.81 11.49 -7.37
C HIS A 70 10.88 11.62 -5.85
N PHE A 71 9.87 12.22 -5.23
CA PHE A 71 9.81 12.34 -3.78
C PHE A 71 9.67 10.96 -3.13
N SER A 72 10.42 10.75 -2.05
CA SER A 72 10.38 9.56 -1.22
C SER A 72 10.50 9.96 0.24
N ILE A 73 9.58 9.50 1.07
CA ILE A 73 9.63 9.74 2.52
C ILE A 73 10.86 9.07 3.12
N TYR A 74 11.26 7.91 2.61
CA TYR A 74 12.48 7.23 3.02
C TYR A 74 13.72 8.11 2.85
N ASP A 75 13.87 8.75 1.67
CA ASP A 75 14.98 9.66 1.40
C ASP A 75 14.91 10.93 2.26
N PHE A 76 13.70 11.43 2.52
CA PHE A 76 13.49 12.56 3.40
C PHE A 76 13.93 12.22 4.83
N LEU A 77 13.49 11.09 5.40
CA LEU A 77 13.91 10.63 6.73
C LEU A 77 15.42 10.38 6.82
N ASN A 78 16.02 9.83 5.76
CA ASN A 78 17.47 9.61 5.71
C ASN A 78 18.25 10.93 5.68
N THR A 79 17.75 11.95 4.98
CA THR A 79 18.33 13.30 4.96
C THR A 79 18.17 13.98 6.31
N TYR A 80 16.99 13.90 6.92
CA TYR A 80 16.73 14.42 8.27
C TYR A 80 17.68 13.81 9.29
N ARG A 81 17.82 12.50 9.31
CA ARG A 81 18.74 11.79 10.20
C ARG A 81 20.19 12.28 10.07
N ARG A 82 20.66 12.48 8.83
CA ARG A 82 22.03 12.97 8.58
C ARG A 82 22.27 14.38 9.08
N ASN A 83 21.24 15.21 9.07
CA ASN A 83 21.30 16.61 9.49
C ASN A 83 21.04 16.79 10.99
N SER A 84 20.41 15.79 11.64
CA SER A 84 20.22 15.80 13.09
C SER A 84 21.52 15.47 13.80
N CYS A 85 21.82 16.17 14.89
CA CYS A 85 23.00 15.92 15.72
C CYS A 85 22.97 14.54 16.41
N GLN A 86 21.90 13.78 16.28
CA GLN A 86 21.75 12.44 16.83
C GLN A 86 22.33 11.43 15.82
N GLN A 87 23.38 10.73 16.24
CA GLN A 87 24.00 9.62 15.47
C GLN A 87 23.11 8.35 15.45
N GLU A 88 21.83 8.53 15.22
CA GLU A 88 20.90 7.40 15.18
C GLU A 88 20.92 6.71 13.81
N SER A 89 20.77 5.39 13.78
CA SER A 89 20.60 4.67 12.51
C SER A 89 19.22 4.96 11.93
N LEU A 90 19.07 4.91 10.58
CA LEU A 90 17.76 5.08 9.95
C LEU A 90 16.76 4.03 10.46
N LYS A 91 17.23 2.82 10.70
CA LYS A 91 16.42 1.75 11.28
C LYS A 91 15.91 2.11 12.68
N GLY A 92 16.76 2.64 13.56
CA GLY A 92 16.35 3.11 14.88
C GLY A 92 15.33 4.24 14.83
N LEU A 93 15.50 5.19 13.91
CA LEU A 93 14.51 6.24 13.68
C LEU A 93 13.17 5.65 13.23
N MET A 94 13.17 4.71 12.29
CA MET A 94 11.94 4.06 11.82
C MET A 94 11.26 3.25 12.94
N GLU A 95 12.01 2.52 13.76
CA GLU A 95 11.49 1.81 14.93
C GLU A 95 10.79 2.76 15.91
N LYS A 96 11.39 3.91 16.20
CA LYS A 96 10.76 4.95 17.04
C LYS A 96 9.46 5.50 16.41
N LEU A 97 9.45 5.72 15.10
CA LEU A 97 8.24 6.17 14.41
C LEU A 97 7.12 5.12 14.43
N ILE A 98 7.47 3.84 14.39
CA ILE A 98 6.53 2.72 14.54
C ILE A 98 5.98 2.69 15.98
N ASP A 99 6.85 2.76 16.98
CA ASP A 99 6.45 2.71 18.39
C ASP A 99 5.54 3.89 18.77
N ASN A 100 5.77 5.06 18.19
CA ASN A 100 4.90 6.23 18.36
C ASN A 100 3.64 6.16 17.46
N GLY A 101 3.50 5.13 16.64
CA GLY A 101 2.37 4.93 15.74
C GLY A 101 2.28 5.94 14.60
N VAL A 102 3.38 6.61 14.26
CA VAL A 102 3.52 7.47 13.09
C VAL A 102 3.60 6.63 11.82
N LEU A 103 4.32 5.51 11.89
CA LEU A 103 4.37 4.49 10.86
C LEU A 103 3.61 3.23 11.31
N SER A 104 3.00 2.54 10.37
CA SER A 104 2.45 1.20 10.62
C SER A 104 3.57 0.19 10.87
N LYS A 105 3.21 -0.99 11.37
CA LYS A 105 4.12 -2.13 11.32
C LYS A 105 4.44 -2.46 9.84
N PRO A 106 5.65 -2.99 9.54
CA PRO A 106 6.02 -3.31 8.18
C PRO A 106 5.10 -4.37 7.58
N GLU A 107 4.60 -4.10 6.39
CA GLU A 107 3.93 -5.09 5.56
C GLU A 107 4.94 -5.58 4.52
N THR A 108 5.14 -6.90 4.45
CA THR A 108 6.03 -7.50 3.45
C THR A 108 5.35 -7.42 2.09
N ALA A 109 6.00 -6.76 1.14
CA ALA A 109 5.56 -6.74 -0.24
C ALA A 109 6.38 -7.75 -1.05
N ASP A 110 5.71 -8.74 -1.63
CA ASP A 110 6.29 -9.60 -2.66
C ASP A 110 6.35 -8.81 -3.98
N VAL A 111 7.18 -7.79 -4.01
CA VAL A 111 7.44 -7.02 -5.22
C VAL A 111 8.57 -7.74 -5.96
N PRO A 112 8.38 -8.11 -7.23
CA PRO A 112 9.46 -8.70 -8.00
C PRO A 112 10.62 -7.72 -8.06
N TYR A 113 11.79 -8.16 -7.58
CA TYR A 113 13.01 -7.39 -7.57
C TYR A 113 13.34 -6.95 -9.00
N SER A 114 13.22 -5.66 -9.25
CA SER A 114 13.75 -5.04 -10.47
C SER A 114 15.00 -4.27 -10.08
N LYS A 115 16.17 -4.76 -10.51
CA LYS A 115 17.48 -4.11 -10.29
C LYS A 115 17.54 -2.65 -10.73
N ASN A 116 16.59 -2.20 -11.52
CA ASN A 116 16.56 -0.87 -12.14
C ASN A 116 15.51 0.07 -11.54
N SER A 117 14.66 -0.37 -10.63
CA SER A 117 13.69 0.50 -9.97
C SER A 117 14.34 1.10 -8.72
N ARG A 118 14.81 2.32 -8.83
CA ARG A 118 15.19 3.14 -7.69
C ARG A 118 13.98 3.27 -6.76
N ASN A 119 13.95 2.51 -5.68
CA ASN A 119 13.15 2.67 -4.45
C ASN A 119 11.78 3.39 -4.57
N ALA A 120 11.08 3.25 -5.67
CA ALA A 120 9.79 3.88 -5.88
C ALA A 120 8.82 2.85 -6.42
N LEU A 121 7.93 2.39 -5.56
CA LEU A 121 6.71 1.76 -6.02
C LEU A 121 5.86 2.83 -6.71
N ASN A 122 5.09 2.40 -7.69
CA ASN A 122 3.98 3.19 -8.21
C ASN A 122 2.86 3.26 -7.17
N ASP A 123 1.79 3.97 -7.50
CA ASP A 123 0.62 4.06 -6.63
C ASP A 123 0.15 2.67 -6.16
N ILE A 124 -0.12 2.55 -4.86
CA ILE A 124 -0.57 1.31 -4.25
C ILE A 124 -2.10 1.32 -4.20
N HIS A 125 -2.72 0.50 -5.02
CA HIS A 125 -4.17 0.34 -4.99
C HIS A 125 -4.62 -0.39 -3.73
N THR A 126 -5.56 0.19 -3.01
CA THR A 126 -6.06 -0.41 -1.77
C THR A 126 -7.11 -1.48 -2.03
N PHE A 127 -7.16 -2.49 -1.18
CA PHE A 127 -8.23 -3.49 -1.19
C PHE A 127 -9.48 -2.93 -0.51
N ILE A 128 -10.66 -3.28 -1.01
CA ILE A 128 -11.92 -2.85 -0.41
C ILE A 128 -12.07 -3.40 1.02
N LYS A 129 -12.42 -2.51 1.95
CA LYS A 129 -12.58 -2.82 3.38
C LYS A 129 -13.97 -2.40 3.86
N ASP A 130 -14.48 -3.09 4.87
CA ASP A 130 -15.70 -2.69 5.58
C ASP A 130 -15.41 -1.52 6.56
N SER A 131 -16.45 -1.02 7.21
CA SER A 131 -16.33 0.06 8.21
C SER A 131 -15.44 -0.29 9.41
N LYS A 132 -15.12 -1.56 9.61
CA LYS A 132 -14.22 -2.06 10.65
C LYS A 132 -12.80 -2.33 10.12
N GLY A 133 -12.50 -1.93 8.88
CA GLY A 133 -11.20 -2.14 8.25
C GLY A 133 -10.91 -3.57 7.78
N ARG A 134 -11.89 -4.47 7.77
CA ARG A 134 -11.72 -5.87 7.34
C ARG A 134 -11.91 -5.98 5.85
N MET A 135 -10.99 -6.63 5.17
CA MET A 135 -11.10 -6.95 3.74
C MET A 135 -12.25 -7.91 3.49
N TYR A 136 -13.03 -7.67 2.44
CA TYR A 136 -14.14 -8.55 2.06
C TYR A 136 -14.31 -8.61 0.54
N ILE A 137 -15.03 -9.60 0.06
CA ILE A 137 -15.38 -9.74 -1.35
C ILE A 137 -16.84 -9.27 -1.51
N PRO A 138 -17.09 -8.14 -2.20
CA PRO A 138 -18.45 -7.67 -2.45
C PRO A 138 -19.27 -8.67 -3.27
N GLY A 139 -20.54 -8.82 -2.95
CA GLY A 139 -21.45 -9.67 -3.72
C GLY A 139 -21.59 -9.23 -5.18
N SER A 140 -21.47 -7.92 -5.46
CA SER A 140 -21.44 -7.37 -6.83
C SER A 140 -20.24 -7.88 -7.64
N SER A 141 -19.07 -7.98 -7.03
CA SER A 141 -17.85 -8.51 -7.66
C SER A 141 -18.01 -10.00 -7.98
N LEU A 142 -18.58 -10.78 -7.06
CA LEU A 142 -18.90 -12.20 -7.31
C LEU A 142 -19.93 -12.35 -8.42
N LYS A 143 -21.00 -11.54 -8.41
CA LYS A 143 -22.03 -11.55 -9.45
C LYS A 143 -21.42 -11.26 -10.84
N GLY A 144 -20.51 -10.29 -10.91
CA GLY A 144 -19.77 -9.95 -12.14
C GLY A 144 -18.92 -11.12 -12.63
N ALA A 145 -18.17 -11.76 -11.75
CA ALA A 145 -17.33 -12.92 -12.08
C ALA A 145 -18.17 -14.10 -12.58
N PHE A 146 -19.28 -14.43 -11.92
CA PHE A 146 -20.20 -15.49 -12.36
C PHE A 146 -20.82 -15.18 -13.72
N ARG A 147 -21.26 -13.93 -13.94
CA ARG A 147 -21.81 -13.51 -15.24
C ARG A 147 -20.79 -13.74 -16.36
N THR A 148 -19.56 -13.29 -16.15
CA THR A 148 -18.48 -13.47 -17.13
C THR A 148 -18.18 -14.94 -17.39
N ALA A 149 -18.12 -15.77 -16.36
CA ALA A 149 -17.88 -17.22 -16.48
C ALA A 149 -18.99 -17.91 -17.27
N ILE A 150 -20.26 -17.57 -17.01
CA ILE A 150 -21.41 -18.13 -17.74
C ILE A 150 -21.36 -17.73 -19.21
N LEU A 151 -21.14 -16.44 -19.52
CA LEU A 151 -21.01 -15.97 -20.89
C LEU A 151 -19.88 -16.67 -21.64
N PHE A 152 -18.70 -16.82 -20.99
CA PHE A 152 -17.58 -17.55 -21.57
C PHE A 152 -17.94 -19.02 -21.88
N ALA A 153 -18.62 -19.70 -20.96
CA ALA A 153 -19.05 -21.10 -21.15
C ALA A 153 -20.05 -21.22 -22.31
N MET A 154 -20.96 -20.28 -22.46
CA MET A 154 -21.92 -20.25 -23.57
C MET A 154 -21.22 -20.07 -24.93
N ILE A 155 -20.34 -19.10 -25.05
CA ILE A 155 -19.56 -18.81 -26.27
C ILE A 155 -18.69 -20.03 -26.65
N LYS A 156 -18.05 -20.68 -25.65
CA LYS A 156 -17.23 -21.87 -25.88
C LYS A 156 -18.05 -23.05 -26.39
N LYS A 157 -19.31 -23.19 -25.96
CA LYS A 157 -20.23 -24.24 -26.43
C LYS A 157 -20.64 -23.98 -27.88
N ASP A 158 -20.93 -22.75 -28.26
CA ASP A 158 -21.35 -22.39 -29.61
C ASP A 158 -20.22 -22.52 -30.64
N ARG A 159 -18.97 -22.35 -30.25
CA ARG A 159 -17.78 -22.55 -31.13
C ARG A 159 -17.46 -24.04 -31.39
N LYS A 160 -18.08 -24.96 -30.66
CA LYS A 160 -17.91 -26.43 -30.86
C LYS A 160 -18.99 -27.05 -31.71
N LYS A 161 -19.96 -26.26 -32.15
CA LYS A 161 -20.93 -26.61 -33.18
C LYS A 161 -20.45 -26.11 -34.55
#